data_1dff987ccd2a48a98f9ea0834aa6fa55
#
_entry.id   1dff987ccd2a48a98f9ea0834aa6fa55
#
_cell.length_a   1.000
_cell.length_b   1.000
_cell.length_c   1.000
_cell.angle_alpha   90.00
_cell.angle_beta   90.00
_cell.angle_gamma   90.00
#
_symmetry.space_group_name_H-M   'P 1'
#
loop_
_entity.id
_entity.type
_entity.pdbx_description
1 polymer ?
#
loop_
_entity_poly.entity_id
_entity_poly.type
_entity_poly.pdbx_seq_one_letter_code
_entity_poly.pdbx_strand_id
1 'polypeptide(L)'
;MENREQEVRQDREDLIEGRNAVAEAIRAGRTIDKIFVARGDTDRTLARILTKARENGIVVTECDRRKLDSLSATGAHQGIIAQAAMREYASIEDILERAAERGEDPFIVVCDEIADPHNLGAILRTAACAGVHGVIIPKRRAAGLTAVVDKASAGAAEHMLVARVTNIPSALGELKKKGLWIYGTAADAPADLWQTKMTGPAALVIGSEGFGMGRLVSEQCDFTVSIPLLGKITSLNASAAAAILMFEVVRQRRDS
;
A
#
# COMPACT_ATOMS: atom_id res chain seq x y z
N MET A 1 -16.10 8.96 -25.93
CA MET A 1 -14.71 8.49 -25.81
C MET A 1 -14.25 8.34 -24.36
N GLU A 2 -14.57 9.28 -23.47
CA GLU A 2 -14.24 9.21 -22.03
C GLU A 2 -14.75 7.96 -21.29
N ASN A 3 -15.98 7.50 -21.56
CA ASN A 3 -16.53 6.30 -20.92
C ASN A 3 -15.77 5.01 -21.30
N ARG A 4 -15.27 4.90 -22.52
CA ARG A 4 -14.50 3.74 -22.98
C ARG A 4 -13.06 3.74 -22.41
N GLU A 5 -12.48 4.92 -22.19
CA GLU A 5 -11.16 5.04 -21.54
C GLU A 5 -11.27 4.81 -20.02
N GLN A 6 -12.40 5.13 -19.40
CA GLN A 6 -12.67 4.81 -18.00
C GLN A 6 -12.92 3.32 -17.79
N GLU A 7 -13.69 2.65 -18.66
CA GLU A 7 -13.88 1.19 -18.64
C GLU A 7 -12.56 0.44 -18.86
N VAL A 8 -11.74 0.85 -19.84
CA VAL A 8 -10.42 0.24 -20.11
C VAL A 8 -9.42 0.50 -18.96
N ARG A 9 -9.55 1.60 -18.22
CA ARG A 9 -8.77 1.85 -17.01
C ARG A 9 -9.27 1.00 -15.83
N GLN A 10 -10.59 0.85 -15.69
CA GLN A 10 -11.21 0.04 -14.66
C GLN A 10 -10.87 -1.45 -14.81
N ASP A 11 -10.92 -1.98 -16.03
CA ASP A 11 -10.51 -3.37 -16.34
C ASP A 11 -9.04 -3.69 -16.01
N ARG A 12 -8.17 -2.67 -15.88
CA ARG A 12 -6.75 -2.84 -15.52
C ARG A 12 -6.49 -2.79 -14.01
N GLU A 13 -7.39 -2.20 -13.24
CA GLU A 13 -7.28 -2.16 -11.77
C GLU A 13 -7.58 -3.52 -11.13
N ASP A 14 -8.26 -4.41 -11.85
CA ASP A 14 -8.69 -5.73 -11.36
C ASP A 14 -7.68 -6.86 -11.67
N LEU A 15 -6.53 -6.56 -12.25
CA LEU A 15 -5.54 -7.56 -12.63
C LEU A 15 -4.42 -7.67 -11.59
N ILE A 16 -4.14 -8.92 -11.18
CA ILE A 16 -3.01 -9.28 -10.32
C ILE A 16 -1.98 -10.02 -11.17
N GLU A 17 -0.77 -9.47 -11.28
CA GLU A 17 0.27 -9.97 -12.16
C GLU A 17 1.44 -10.58 -11.40
N GLY A 18 1.88 -11.74 -11.87
CA GLY A 18 3.06 -12.42 -11.35
C GLY A 18 2.74 -13.46 -10.29
N ARG A 19 3.63 -14.44 -10.18
CA ARG A 19 3.42 -15.67 -9.38
C ARG A 19 3.23 -15.38 -7.89
N ASN A 20 4.05 -14.53 -7.32
CA ASN A 20 3.98 -14.22 -5.88
C ASN A 20 2.70 -13.46 -5.53
N ALA A 21 2.32 -12.47 -6.35
CA ALA A 21 1.12 -11.68 -6.11
C ALA A 21 -0.16 -12.54 -6.24
N VAL A 22 -0.23 -13.40 -7.27
CA VAL A 22 -1.36 -14.32 -7.44
C VAL A 22 -1.43 -15.36 -6.32
N ALA A 23 -0.28 -15.92 -5.90
CA ALA A 23 -0.23 -16.86 -4.79
C ALA A 23 -0.72 -16.22 -3.49
N GLU A 24 -0.32 -14.98 -3.22
CA GLU A 24 -0.72 -14.24 -2.03
C GLU A 24 -2.20 -13.88 -2.05
N ALA A 25 -2.72 -13.44 -3.20
CA ALA A 25 -4.14 -13.16 -3.37
C ALA A 25 -5.02 -14.40 -3.10
N ILE A 26 -4.61 -15.58 -3.59
CA ILE A 26 -5.30 -16.85 -3.30
C ILE A 26 -5.23 -17.18 -1.80
N ARG A 27 -4.07 -17.00 -1.16
CA ARG A 27 -3.86 -17.28 0.27
C ARG A 27 -4.68 -16.34 1.16
N ALA A 28 -4.78 -15.07 0.78
CA ALA A 28 -5.58 -14.05 1.47
C ALA A 28 -7.09 -14.22 1.25
N GLY A 29 -7.54 -15.19 0.46
CA GLY A 29 -8.96 -15.44 0.20
C GLY A 29 -9.61 -14.39 -0.71
N ARG A 30 -8.81 -13.64 -1.49
CA ARG A 30 -9.35 -12.63 -2.42
C ARG A 30 -10.25 -13.29 -3.46
N THR A 31 -11.40 -12.70 -3.74
CA THR A 31 -12.30 -13.16 -4.79
C THR A 31 -11.61 -13.01 -6.15
N ILE A 32 -11.28 -14.13 -6.77
CA ILE A 32 -10.65 -14.20 -8.10
C ILE A 32 -11.65 -14.83 -9.06
N ASP A 33 -12.02 -14.09 -10.09
CA ASP A 33 -12.98 -14.56 -11.10
C ASP A 33 -12.33 -15.57 -12.05
N LYS A 34 -11.07 -15.31 -12.45
CA LYS A 34 -10.36 -16.13 -13.42
C LYS A 34 -8.85 -15.94 -13.30
N ILE A 35 -8.11 -17.03 -13.57
CA ILE A 35 -6.66 -16.99 -13.75
C ILE A 35 -6.32 -17.33 -15.21
N PHE A 36 -5.52 -16.47 -15.83
CA PHE A 36 -4.89 -16.73 -17.12
C PHE A 36 -3.47 -17.24 -16.90
N VAL A 37 -3.10 -18.33 -17.58
CA VAL A 37 -1.77 -18.94 -17.45
C VAL A 37 -1.21 -19.24 -18.85
N ALA A 38 0.10 -19.00 -19.01
CA ALA A 38 0.79 -19.31 -20.26
C ALA A 38 0.79 -20.82 -20.53
N ARG A 39 0.38 -21.22 -21.74
CA ARG A 39 0.39 -22.62 -22.16
C ARG A 39 1.83 -23.16 -22.19
N GLY A 40 2.01 -24.39 -21.65
CA GLY A 40 3.30 -25.08 -21.69
C GLY A 40 4.31 -24.64 -20.61
N ASP A 41 3.93 -23.79 -19.67
CA ASP A 41 4.78 -23.46 -18.53
C ASP A 41 4.74 -24.61 -17.51
N THR A 42 5.89 -25.25 -17.29
CA THR A 42 6.05 -26.45 -16.44
C THR A 42 6.70 -26.15 -15.10
N ASP A 43 6.79 -24.88 -14.70
CA ASP A 43 7.40 -24.49 -13.44
C ASP A 43 6.64 -25.02 -12.23
N ARG A 44 7.40 -25.59 -11.25
CA ARG A 44 6.82 -26.22 -10.06
C ARG A 44 6.07 -25.22 -9.17
N THR A 45 6.52 -23.97 -9.11
CA THR A 45 5.87 -22.92 -8.33
C THR A 45 4.51 -22.59 -8.95
N LEU A 46 4.47 -22.44 -10.27
CA LEU A 46 3.24 -22.21 -11.02
C LEU A 46 2.26 -23.37 -10.82
N ALA A 47 2.72 -24.60 -10.93
CA ALA A 47 1.87 -25.79 -10.72
C ALA A 47 1.21 -25.79 -9.33
N ARG A 48 1.93 -25.43 -8.26
CA ARG A 48 1.37 -25.29 -6.90
C ARG A 48 0.29 -24.21 -6.81
N ILE A 49 0.53 -23.04 -7.44
CA ILE A 49 -0.45 -21.95 -7.49
C ILE A 49 -1.73 -22.41 -8.17
N LEU A 50 -1.60 -23.08 -9.33
CA LEU A 50 -2.76 -23.57 -10.09
C LEU A 50 -3.52 -24.68 -9.37
N THR A 51 -2.84 -25.57 -8.65
CA THR A 51 -3.48 -26.56 -7.79
C THR A 51 -4.32 -25.87 -6.72
N LYS A 52 -3.73 -24.89 -6.01
CA LYS A 52 -4.43 -24.14 -4.97
C LYS A 52 -5.60 -23.33 -5.52
N ALA A 53 -5.45 -22.73 -6.70
CA ALA A 53 -6.54 -22.03 -7.39
C ALA A 53 -7.73 -22.97 -7.66
N ARG A 54 -7.47 -24.16 -8.19
CA ARG A 54 -8.53 -25.16 -8.46
C ARG A 54 -9.21 -25.68 -7.19
N GLU A 55 -8.45 -25.89 -6.11
CA GLU A 55 -9.01 -26.25 -4.78
C GLU A 55 -9.98 -25.19 -4.27
N ASN A 56 -9.74 -23.90 -4.57
CA ASN A 56 -10.62 -22.79 -4.22
C ASN A 56 -11.73 -22.50 -5.28
N GLY A 57 -11.91 -23.39 -6.27
CA GLY A 57 -12.94 -23.24 -7.28
C GLY A 57 -12.68 -22.13 -8.32
N ILE A 58 -11.45 -21.60 -8.38
CA ILE A 58 -11.10 -20.52 -9.31
C ILE A 58 -10.94 -21.09 -10.72
N VAL A 59 -11.56 -20.43 -11.70
CA VAL A 59 -11.45 -20.80 -13.11
C VAL A 59 -10.04 -20.50 -13.63
N VAL A 60 -9.33 -21.55 -14.12
CA VAL A 60 -8.01 -21.43 -14.74
C VAL A 60 -8.14 -21.59 -16.25
N THR A 61 -7.65 -20.61 -17.02
CA THR A 61 -7.68 -20.60 -18.49
C THR A 61 -6.25 -20.55 -19.02
N GLU A 62 -5.87 -21.60 -19.76
CA GLU A 62 -4.61 -21.58 -20.50
C GLU A 62 -4.72 -20.71 -21.76
N CYS A 63 -3.73 -19.88 -22.01
CA CYS A 63 -3.70 -19.00 -23.18
C CYS A 63 -2.28 -18.83 -23.71
N ASP A 64 -2.17 -18.27 -24.92
CA ASP A 64 -0.87 -17.92 -25.47
C ASP A 64 -0.23 -16.77 -24.70
N ARG A 65 1.10 -16.77 -24.63
CA ARG A 65 1.86 -15.74 -23.91
C ARG A 65 1.54 -14.32 -24.42
N ARG A 66 1.30 -14.17 -25.72
CA ARG A 66 0.86 -12.89 -26.33
C ARG A 66 -0.41 -12.33 -25.71
N LYS A 67 -1.34 -13.19 -25.29
CA LYS A 67 -2.55 -12.75 -24.61
C LYS A 67 -2.22 -12.19 -23.21
N LEU A 68 -1.31 -12.82 -22.48
CA LEU A 68 -0.84 -12.30 -21.20
C LEU A 68 -0.10 -10.97 -21.39
N ASP A 69 0.76 -10.85 -22.41
CA ASP A 69 1.45 -9.61 -22.75
C ASP A 69 0.45 -8.46 -23.04
N SER A 70 -0.67 -8.77 -23.71
CA SER A 70 -1.71 -7.78 -24.04
C SER A 70 -2.56 -7.35 -22.82
N LEU A 71 -2.77 -8.25 -21.87
CA LEU A 71 -3.49 -7.97 -20.63
C LEU A 71 -2.61 -7.25 -19.62
N SER A 72 -1.32 -7.55 -19.60
CA SER A 72 -0.38 -7.06 -18.58
C SER A 72 -0.23 -5.55 -18.62
N ALA A 73 -0.35 -4.90 -17.47
CA ALA A 73 -0.02 -3.49 -17.28
C ALA A 73 1.48 -3.29 -17.00
N THR A 74 2.15 -4.32 -16.43
CA THR A 74 3.55 -4.22 -15.99
C THR A 74 4.55 -4.84 -16.96
N GLY A 75 4.09 -5.64 -17.94
CA GLY A 75 4.95 -6.42 -18.86
C GLY A 75 5.72 -7.56 -18.18
N ALA A 76 5.52 -7.80 -16.88
CA ALA A 76 6.30 -8.76 -16.09
C ALA A 76 5.41 -9.76 -15.34
N HIS A 77 4.40 -10.30 -16.03
CA HIS A 77 3.41 -11.22 -15.51
C HIS A 77 3.93 -12.62 -15.14
N GLN A 78 5.16 -12.98 -15.47
CA GLN A 78 5.78 -14.26 -15.11
C GLN A 78 4.96 -15.51 -15.54
N GLY A 79 4.20 -15.41 -16.61
CA GLY A 79 3.36 -16.49 -17.12
C GLY A 79 1.99 -16.66 -16.46
N ILE A 80 1.59 -15.76 -15.54
CA ILE A 80 0.30 -15.82 -14.84
C ILE A 80 -0.27 -14.43 -14.59
N ILE A 81 -1.57 -14.27 -14.81
CA ILE A 81 -2.37 -13.09 -14.47
C ILE A 81 -3.69 -13.59 -13.85
N ALA A 82 -4.08 -13.08 -12.70
CA ALA A 82 -5.41 -13.29 -12.14
C ALA A 82 -6.27 -12.05 -12.36
N GLN A 83 -7.53 -12.26 -12.77
CA GLN A 83 -8.57 -11.26 -12.78
C GLN A 83 -9.35 -11.43 -11.47
N ALA A 84 -9.27 -10.43 -10.61
CA ALA A 84 -9.91 -10.44 -9.30
C ALA A 84 -11.06 -9.44 -9.28
N ALA A 85 -12.04 -9.66 -8.40
CA ALA A 85 -13.04 -8.65 -8.10
C ALA A 85 -12.37 -7.37 -7.58
N MET A 86 -12.96 -6.20 -7.86
CA MET A 86 -12.46 -4.91 -7.37
C MET A 86 -12.17 -5.00 -5.87
N ARG A 87 -10.96 -4.58 -5.47
CA ARG A 87 -10.60 -4.55 -4.06
C ARG A 87 -11.40 -3.46 -3.37
N GLU A 88 -12.17 -3.83 -2.35
CA GLU A 88 -12.82 -2.87 -1.49
C GLU A 88 -11.78 -2.13 -0.64
N TYR A 89 -11.94 -0.81 -0.57
CA TYR A 89 -11.16 0.01 0.35
C TYR A 89 -11.81 -0.07 1.73
N ALA A 90 -10.98 -0.24 2.75
CA ALA A 90 -11.41 -0.17 4.13
C ALA A 90 -11.84 1.25 4.53
N SER A 91 -12.60 1.36 5.61
CA SER A 91 -12.85 2.61 6.31
C SER A 91 -11.74 2.92 7.32
N ILE A 92 -11.72 4.13 7.86
CA ILE A 92 -10.82 4.48 8.98
C ILE A 92 -11.21 3.68 10.23
N GLU A 93 -12.50 3.47 10.43
CA GLU A 93 -13.05 2.67 11.51
C GLU A 93 -12.51 1.24 11.50
N ASP A 94 -12.50 0.57 10.33
CA ASP A 94 -11.96 -0.80 10.19
C ASP A 94 -10.48 -0.89 10.60
N ILE A 95 -9.70 0.17 10.30
CA ILE A 95 -8.28 0.25 10.69
C ILE A 95 -8.15 0.38 12.21
N LEU A 96 -8.97 1.22 12.84
CA LEU A 96 -8.95 1.42 14.28
C LEU A 96 -9.47 0.18 15.03
N GLU A 97 -10.49 -0.48 14.50
CA GLU A 97 -11.02 -1.74 15.04
C GLU A 97 -9.97 -2.84 15.02
N ARG A 98 -9.21 -2.97 13.92
CA ARG A 98 -8.05 -3.89 13.84
C ARG A 98 -7.03 -3.64 14.95
N ALA A 99 -6.74 -2.40 15.30
CA ALA A 99 -5.82 -2.08 16.38
C ALA A 99 -6.40 -2.49 17.75
N ALA A 100 -7.70 -2.22 17.96
CA ALA A 100 -8.40 -2.60 19.20
C ALA A 100 -8.49 -4.13 19.36
N GLU A 101 -8.78 -4.87 18.29
CA GLU A 101 -8.81 -6.35 18.28
C GLU A 101 -7.45 -6.96 18.67
N ARG A 102 -6.34 -6.28 18.30
CA ARG A 102 -4.98 -6.70 18.68
C ARG A 102 -4.57 -6.25 20.09
N GLY A 103 -5.36 -5.39 20.73
CA GLY A 103 -5.00 -4.77 22.00
C GLY A 103 -3.77 -3.85 21.89
N GLU A 104 -3.56 -3.25 20.70
CA GLU A 104 -2.40 -2.42 20.38
C GLU A 104 -2.81 -0.95 20.22
N ASP A 105 -1.90 -0.04 20.54
CA ASP A 105 -2.07 1.37 20.18
C ASP A 105 -2.12 1.53 18.66
N PRO A 106 -3.12 2.25 18.09
CA PRO A 106 -3.22 2.44 16.67
C PRO A 106 -1.93 2.98 16.05
N PHE A 107 -1.51 2.35 14.95
CA PHE A 107 -0.37 2.78 14.14
C PHE A 107 -0.80 2.84 12.68
N ILE A 108 -0.89 4.05 12.13
CA ILE A 108 -1.44 4.33 10.81
C ILE A 108 -0.41 5.07 9.97
N VAL A 109 -0.35 4.78 8.67
CA VAL A 109 0.43 5.57 7.71
C VAL A 109 -0.53 6.32 6.80
N VAL A 110 -0.30 7.60 6.60
CA VAL A 110 -1.09 8.47 5.73
C VAL A 110 -0.20 8.94 4.58
N CYS A 111 -0.54 8.59 3.36
CA CYS A 111 0.19 8.99 2.16
C CYS A 111 -0.44 10.25 1.57
N ASP A 112 0.29 11.37 1.55
CA ASP A 112 -0.15 12.61 0.93
C ASP A 112 0.46 12.76 -0.46
N GLU A 113 -0.37 12.61 -1.50
CA GLU A 113 0.01 12.72 -2.92
C GLU A 113 1.14 11.75 -3.38
N ILE A 114 1.19 10.54 -2.85
CA ILE A 114 2.08 9.50 -3.37
C ILE A 114 1.51 8.95 -4.69
N ALA A 115 1.95 9.52 -5.80
CA ALA A 115 1.42 9.21 -7.14
C ALA A 115 2.10 8.01 -7.81
N ASP A 116 3.34 7.69 -7.44
CA ASP A 116 4.07 6.54 -7.98
C ASP A 116 3.58 5.22 -7.35
N PRO A 117 3.03 4.28 -8.15
CA PRO A 117 2.57 3.00 -7.66
C PRO A 117 3.70 2.13 -7.06
N HIS A 118 4.95 2.31 -7.50
CA HIS A 118 6.08 1.59 -6.91
C HIS A 118 6.36 2.07 -5.48
N ASN A 119 6.29 3.38 -5.24
CA ASN A 119 6.42 3.93 -3.90
C ASN A 119 5.29 3.48 -2.99
N LEU A 120 4.04 3.55 -3.45
CA LEU A 120 2.91 3.06 -2.66
C LEU A 120 3.05 1.57 -2.33
N GLY A 121 3.42 0.74 -3.31
CA GLY A 121 3.64 -0.68 -3.08
C GLY A 121 4.75 -0.97 -2.06
N ALA A 122 5.88 -0.23 -2.13
CA ALA A 122 6.96 -0.35 -1.17
C ALA A 122 6.55 0.11 0.24
N ILE A 123 5.76 1.20 0.35
CA ILE A 123 5.19 1.67 1.62
C ILE A 123 4.27 0.61 2.22
N LEU A 124 3.35 0.02 1.45
CA LEU A 124 2.44 -1.03 1.91
C LEU A 124 3.21 -2.26 2.41
N ARG A 125 4.25 -2.67 1.68
CA ARG A 125 5.11 -3.79 2.08
C ARG A 125 5.82 -3.51 3.41
N THR A 126 6.39 -2.32 3.55
CA THR A 126 7.08 -1.92 4.78
C THR A 126 6.09 -1.79 5.94
N ALA A 127 4.91 -1.21 5.70
CA ALA A 127 3.83 -1.08 6.68
C ALA A 127 3.40 -2.45 7.23
N ALA A 128 3.23 -3.44 6.35
CA ALA A 128 2.93 -4.81 6.76
C ALA A 128 4.03 -5.42 7.65
N CYS A 129 5.31 -5.19 7.29
CA CYS A 129 6.45 -5.66 8.09
C CYS A 129 6.59 -4.93 9.43
N ALA A 130 6.19 -3.65 9.50
CA ALA A 130 6.28 -2.81 10.69
C ALA A 130 5.07 -2.96 11.63
N GLY A 131 4.08 -3.80 11.31
CA GLY A 131 2.88 -3.98 12.12
C GLY A 131 1.92 -2.79 12.08
N VAL A 132 1.96 -1.99 11.02
CA VAL A 132 1.00 -0.90 10.78
C VAL A 132 -0.40 -1.48 10.61
N HIS A 133 -1.41 -0.88 11.25
CA HIS A 133 -2.79 -1.37 11.23
C HIS A 133 -3.51 -1.04 9.92
N GLY A 134 -3.14 0.07 9.27
CA GLY A 134 -3.69 0.44 7.97
C GLY A 134 -2.99 1.64 7.35
N VAL A 135 -3.24 1.82 6.04
CA VAL A 135 -2.69 2.92 5.25
C VAL A 135 -3.85 3.76 4.70
N ILE A 136 -3.74 5.08 4.79
CA ILE A 136 -4.74 6.02 4.25
C ILE A 136 -4.16 6.69 3.01
N ILE A 137 -4.91 6.69 1.91
CA ILE A 137 -4.55 7.35 0.66
C ILE A 137 -5.65 8.31 0.20
N PRO A 138 -5.36 9.40 -0.52
CA PRO A 138 -6.39 10.27 -1.09
C PRO A 138 -7.01 9.64 -2.34
N LYS A 139 -8.26 10.03 -2.65
CA LYS A 139 -8.97 9.61 -3.88
C LYS A 139 -8.36 10.20 -5.15
N ARG A 140 -7.64 11.31 -5.05
CA ARG A 140 -7.06 12.04 -6.18
C ARG A 140 -5.57 12.27 -5.93
N ARG A 141 -4.79 12.39 -7.02
CA ARG A 141 -3.35 12.66 -7.00
C ARG A 141 -2.52 11.61 -6.26
N ALA A 142 -3.01 10.37 -6.19
CA ALA A 142 -2.30 9.26 -5.57
C ALA A 142 -2.51 7.99 -6.39
N ALA A 143 -1.57 7.06 -6.27
CA ALA A 143 -1.74 5.71 -6.77
C ALA A 143 -2.86 5.02 -6.00
N GLY A 144 -3.70 4.26 -6.70
CA GLY A 144 -4.68 3.34 -6.11
C GLY A 144 -4.12 1.92 -6.00
N LEU A 145 -4.94 0.99 -5.48
CA LEU A 145 -4.58 -0.43 -5.39
C LEU A 145 -4.71 -1.09 -6.77
N THR A 146 -3.65 -0.99 -7.56
CA THR A 146 -3.54 -1.52 -8.91
C THR A 146 -2.64 -2.74 -8.96
N ALA A 147 -2.65 -3.50 -10.07
CA ALA A 147 -1.73 -4.62 -10.31
C ALA A 147 -0.24 -4.24 -10.13
N VAL A 148 0.13 -2.99 -10.46
CA VAL A 148 1.49 -2.48 -10.27
C VAL A 148 1.81 -2.37 -8.78
N VAL A 149 0.88 -1.84 -7.97
CA VAL A 149 1.02 -1.74 -6.50
C VAL A 149 1.07 -3.11 -5.86
N ASP A 150 0.20 -4.04 -6.27
CA ASP A 150 0.19 -5.43 -5.77
C ASP A 150 1.55 -6.10 -6.01
N LYS A 151 2.10 -5.94 -7.20
CA LYS A 151 3.42 -6.47 -7.54
C LYS A 151 4.54 -5.79 -6.76
N ALA A 152 4.54 -4.47 -6.67
CA ALA A 152 5.55 -3.71 -5.94
C ALA A 152 5.53 -4.01 -4.43
N SER A 153 4.34 -4.28 -3.88
CA SER A 153 4.17 -4.68 -2.48
C SER A 153 4.55 -6.14 -2.20
N ALA A 154 4.87 -6.93 -3.24
CA ALA A 154 5.13 -8.38 -3.13
C ALA A 154 4.00 -9.15 -2.42
N GLY A 155 2.73 -8.72 -2.62
CA GLY A 155 1.54 -9.31 -2.02
C GLY A 155 1.17 -8.75 -0.64
N ALA A 156 1.97 -7.87 -0.04
CA ALA A 156 1.65 -7.28 1.26
C ALA A 156 0.34 -6.45 1.24
N ALA A 157 -0.01 -5.89 0.09
CA ALA A 157 -1.26 -5.18 -0.10
C ALA A 157 -2.50 -6.06 0.19
N GLU A 158 -2.41 -7.40 0.07
CA GLU A 158 -3.51 -8.32 0.39
C GLU A 158 -3.84 -8.37 1.89
N HIS A 159 -2.87 -8.08 2.73
CA HIS A 159 -3.00 -8.16 4.20
C HIS A 159 -3.15 -6.78 4.86
N MET A 160 -2.94 -5.70 4.09
CA MET A 160 -3.00 -4.34 4.59
C MET A 160 -4.38 -3.73 4.37
N LEU A 161 -5.00 -3.20 5.43
CA LEU A 161 -6.18 -2.36 5.28
C LEU A 161 -5.76 -1.03 4.65
N VAL A 162 -6.40 -0.67 3.55
CA VAL A 162 -6.16 0.60 2.86
C VAL A 162 -7.47 1.39 2.82
N ALA A 163 -7.49 2.53 3.48
CA ALA A 163 -8.62 3.45 3.42
C ALA A 163 -8.39 4.52 2.34
N ARG A 164 -9.43 4.82 1.56
CA ARG A 164 -9.36 5.81 0.49
C ARG A 164 -10.27 7.00 0.79
N VAL A 165 -9.68 8.14 1.14
CA VAL A 165 -10.39 9.31 1.62
C VAL A 165 -10.46 10.45 0.58
N THR A 166 -11.49 11.26 0.66
CA THR A 166 -11.65 12.41 -0.24
C THR A 166 -10.74 13.58 0.15
N ASN A 167 -10.45 13.73 1.46
CA ASN A 167 -9.73 14.87 2.01
C ASN A 167 -8.83 14.40 3.16
N ILE A 168 -7.52 14.48 3.00
CA ILE A 168 -6.54 14.07 4.01
C ILE A 168 -6.62 14.95 5.27
N PRO A 169 -6.65 16.30 5.21
CA PRO A 169 -6.85 17.13 6.40
C PRO A 169 -8.06 16.73 7.26
N SER A 170 -9.19 16.40 6.64
CA SER A 170 -10.38 15.94 7.35
C SER A 170 -10.15 14.59 8.05
N ALA A 171 -9.50 13.65 7.36
CA ALA A 171 -9.15 12.34 7.93
C ALA A 171 -8.18 12.48 9.11
N LEU A 172 -7.19 13.36 9.02
CA LEU A 172 -6.29 13.65 10.15
C LEU A 172 -7.05 14.23 11.34
N GLY A 173 -7.98 15.16 11.10
CA GLY A 173 -8.85 15.71 12.16
C GLY A 173 -9.72 14.64 12.83
N GLU A 174 -10.15 13.63 12.08
CA GLU A 174 -10.89 12.47 12.60
C GLU A 174 -9.97 11.59 13.50
N LEU A 175 -8.77 11.26 13.02
CA LEU A 175 -7.80 10.49 13.78
C LEU A 175 -7.41 11.17 15.10
N LYS A 176 -7.25 12.51 15.10
CA LYS A 176 -7.01 13.30 16.33
C LYS A 176 -8.14 13.17 17.33
N LYS A 177 -9.40 13.23 16.89
CA LYS A 177 -10.57 13.02 17.77
C LYS A 177 -10.62 11.61 18.35
N LYS A 178 -9.99 10.63 17.69
CA LYS A 178 -9.83 9.26 18.20
C LYS A 178 -8.58 9.06 19.06
N GLY A 179 -7.84 10.15 19.36
CA GLY A 179 -6.70 10.15 20.27
C GLY A 179 -5.35 9.86 19.63
N LEU A 180 -5.24 9.84 18.30
CA LEU A 180 -3.95 9.66 17.64
C LEU A 180 -3.18 10.98 17.57
N TRP A 181 -1.88 10.89 17.78
CA TRP A 181 -0.93 11.95 17.46
C TRP A 181 -0.52 11.89 16.00
N ILE A 182 -0.50 13.02 15.33
CA ILE A 182 -0.18 13.13 13.90
C ILE A 182 1.25 13.64 13.74
N TYR A 183 2.11 12.81 13.17
CA TYR A 183 3.52 13.11 12.89
C TYR A 183 3.69 13.32 11.38
N GLY A 184 3.91 14.55 10.97
CA GLY A 184 4.21 14.91 9.59
C GLY A 184 5.71 14.83 9.31
N THR A 185 6.09 14.55 8.05
CA THR A 185 7.49 14.45 7.64
C THR A 185 7.89 15.64 6.78
N ALA A 186 8.90 16.39 7.21
CA ALA A 186 9.45 17.50 6.45
C ALA A 186 10.97 17.55 6.61
N ALA A 187 11.68 17.88 5.54
CA ALA A 187 13.14 17.93 5.56
C ALA A 187 13.70 19.07 6.46
N ASP A 188 12.92 20.13 6.58
CA ASP A 188 13.22 21.33 7.38
C ASP A 188 12.50 21.36 8.75
N ALA A 189 11.95 20.22 9.19
CA ALA A 189 11.27 20.14 10.47
C ALA A 189 12.21 20.49 11.64
N PRO A 190 11.70 21.19 12.67
CA PRO A 190 12.51 21.60 13.81
C PRO A 190 12.92 20.44 14.72
N ALA A 191 12.18 19.34 14.67
CA ALA A 191 12.42 18.17 15.49
C ALA A 191 13.10 17.06 14.68
N ASP A 192 14.16 16.48 15.25
CA ASP A 192 14.82 15.28 14.75
C ASP A 192 13.98 14.05 15.11
N LEU A 193 13.87 13.11 14.16
CA LEU A 193 13.19 11.83 14.33
C LEU A 193 13.65 11.08 15.58
N TRP A 194 14.97 11.06 15.84
CA TRP A 194 15.56 10.32 16.95
C TRP A 194 15.26 10.93 18.34
N GLN A 195 14.84 12.20 18.37
CA GLN A 195 14.50 12.92 19.59
C GLN A 195 12.99 13.01 19.82
N THR A 196 12.17 12.59 18.84
CA THR A 196 10.72 12.69 18.91
C THR A 196 10.14 11.41 19.50
N LYS A 197 9.34 11.53 20.58
CA LYS A 197 8.66 10.38 21.19
C LYS A 197 7.42 9.98 20.39
N MET A 198 7.37 8.71 19.92
CA MET A 198 6.28 8.15 19.10
C MET A 198 5.77 6.80 19.65
N THR A 199 5.69 6.63 20.95
CA THR A 199 5.35 5.35 21.61
C THR A 199 3.85 5.09 21.72
N GLY A 200 2.99 6.13 21.70
CA GLY A 200 1.52 5.99 21.82
C GLY A 200 0.81 5.85 20.47
N PRO A 201 -0.54 6.03 20.44
CA PRO A 201 -1.33 6.02 19.22
C PRO A 201 -0.81 7.04 18.20
N ALA A 202 -0.44 6.60 16.99
CA ALA A 202 0.31 7.43 16.05
C ALA A 202 -0.18 7.28 14.61
N ALA A 203 -0.23 8.40 13.88
CA ALA A 203 -0.35 8.43 12.45
C ALA A 203 0.85 9.17 11.84
N LEU A 204 1.61 8.47 10.96
CA LEU A 204 2.72 9.04 10.21
C LEU A 204 2.23 9.56 8.87
N VAL A 205 2.46 10.83 8.57
CA VAL A 205 2.12 11.43 7.28
C VAL A 205 3.37 11.51 6.40
N ILE A 206 3.31 10.83 5.26
CA ILE A 206 4.37 10.77 4.27
C ILE A 206 3.96 11.63 3.07
N GLY A 207 4.70 12.68 2.81
CA GLY A 207 4.48 13.56 1.66
C GLY A 207 5.13 13.05 0.38
N SER A 208 4.81 13.69 -0.74
CA SER A 208 5.40 13.41 -2.05
C SER A 208 6.89 13.79 -2.15
N GLU A 209 7.63 13.13 -3.04
CA GLU A 209 9.09 13.32 -3.20
C GLU A 209 9.51 14.74 -3.58
N GLY A 210 8.71 15.45 -4.37
CA GLY A 210 9.06 16.76 -4.86
C GLY A 210 8.56 17.91 -3.99
N PHE A 211 7.36 17.77 -3.44
CA PHE A 211 6.66 18.87 -2.76
C PHE A 211 6.47 18.63 -1.26
N GLY A 212 6.81 17.43 -0.78
CA GLY A 212 6.54 17.05 0.62
C GLY A 212 5.04 16.95 0.90
N MET A 213 4.63 17.34 2.09
CA MET A 213 3.22 17.41 2.50
C MET A 213 2.57 18.70 1.99
N GLY A 214 1.32 18.63 1.57
CA GLY A 214 0.52 19.80 1.28
C GLY A 214 0.36 20.71 2.52
N ARG A 215 0.27 22.05 2.29
CA ARG A 215 0.17 23.03 3.38
C ARG A 215 -0.94 22.71 4.39
N LEU A 216 -2.15 22.41 3.93
CA LEU A 216 -3.28 22.10 4.81
C LEU A 216 -3.10 20.76 5.57
N VAL A 217 -2.34 19.82 5.01
CA VAL A 217 -1.98 18.55 5.66
C VAL A 217 -0.96 18.83 6.77
N SER A 218 0.07 19.63 6.46
CA SER A 218 1.08 20.03 7.44
C SER A 218 0.48 20.78 8.63
N GLU A 219 -0.49 21.69 8.39
CA GLU A 219 -1.21 22.43 9.46
C GLU A 219 -2.02 21.51 10.38
N GLN A 220 -2.36 20.29 9.95
CA GLN A 220 -3.05 19.29 10.77
C GLN A 220 -2.09 18.41 11.58
N CYS A 221 -0.79 18.43 11.31
CA CYS A 221 0.17 17.66 12.08
C CYS A 221 0.38 18.26 13.48
N ASP A 222 0.45 17.41 14.51
CA ASP A 222 0.78 17.83 15.88
C ASP A 222 2.29 18.06 16.01
N PHE A 223 3.05 17.26 15.29
CA PHE A 223 4.52 17.33 15.21
C PHE A 223 4.97 17.22 13.78
N THR A 224 6.05 17.90 13.45
CA THR A 224 6.81 17.68 12.23
C THR A 224 8.19 17.16 12.57
N VAL A 225 8.63 16.10 11.87
CA VAL A 225 9.91 15.43 12.11
C VAL A 225 10.74 15.37 10.86
N SER A 226 12.04 15.52 11.02
CA SER A 226 13.02 15.35 9.94
C SER A 226 13.87 14.11 10.16
N ILE A 227 14.32 13.50 9.06
CA ILE A 227 15.35 12.47 9.07
C ILE A 227 16.68 13.18 8.85
N PRO A 228 17.65 13.10 9.78
CA PRO A 228 18.94 13.74 9.59
C PRO A 228 19.68 13.20 8.37
N LEU A 229 19.99 14.09 7.42
CA LEU A 229 20.71 13.78 6.20
C LEU A 229 22.10 14.40 6.27
N LEU A 230 23.14 13.56 6.24
CA LEU A 230 24.54 13.98 6.36
C LEU A 230 25.24 14.20 5.01
N GLY A 231 24.54 13.91 3.92
CA GLY A 231 25.08 13.99 2.56
C GLY A 231 24.72 15.33 1.85
N LYS A 232 25.13 15.42 0.59
CA LYS A 232 24.80 16.55 -0.29
C LYS A 232 23.37 16.50 -0.87
N ILE A 233 22.76 15.32 -0.81
CA ILE A 233 21.38 15.10 -1.29
C ILE A 233 20.42 15.50 -0.15
N THR A 234 19.42 16.30 -0.46
CA THR A 234 18.55 16.96 0.52
C THR A 234 17.23 16.22 0.77
N SER A 235 16.98 15.10 0.09
CA SER A 235 15.77 14.30 0.24
C SER A 235 16.04 12.83 0.00
N LEU A 236 15.23 11.98 0.62
CA LEU A 236 15.15 10.55 0.36
C LEU A 236 13.95 10.27 -0.57
N ASN A 237 14.00 9.11 -1.23
CA ASN A 237 12.80 8.54 -1.84
C ASN A 237 11.71 8.37 -0.78
N ALA A 238 10.44 8.65 -1.15
CA ALA A 238 9.31 8.66 -0.20
C ALA A 238 9.13 7.33 0.54
N SER A 239 9.30 6.20 -0.17
CA SER A 239 9.17 4.87 0.47
C SER A 239 10.35 4.55 1.41
N ALA A 240 11.55 5.04 1.10
CA ALA A 240 12.72 4.92 1.99
C ALA A 240 12.54 5.75 3.27
N ALA A 241 12.08 7.00 3.13
CA ALA A 241 11.75 7.85 4.28
C ALA A 241 10.66 7.21 5.16
N ALA A 242 9.60 6.70 4.53
CA ALA A 242 8.53 6.00 5.22
C ALA A 242 9.03 4.79 6.00
N ALA A 243 9.97 4.01 5.42
CA ALA A 243 10.54 2.84 6.09
C ALA A 243 11.32 3.22 7.36
N ILE A 244 12.16 4.24 7.28
CA ILE A 244 12.93 4.73 8.43
C ILE A 244 11.98 5.18 9.56
N LEU A 245 10.96 5.96 9.23
CA LEU A 245 9.97 6.47 10.18
C LEU A 245 9.15 5.35 10.82
N MET A 246 8.65 4.41 10.02
CA MET A 246 7.88 3.27 10.55
C MET A 246 8.70 2.42 11.51
N PHE A 247 9.95 2.09 11.16
CA PHE A 247 10.79 1.28 12.01
C PHE A 247 11.33 2.01 13.23
N GLU A 248 11.40 3.34 13.21
CA GLU A 248 11.67 4.11 14.43
C GLU A 248 10.50 4.02 15.42
N VAL A 249 9.25 4.10 14.97
CA VAL A 249 8.08 3.83 15.82
C VAL A 249 8.14 2.42 16.41
N VAL A 250 8.46 1.41 15.58
CA VAL A 250 8.60 0.03 16.04
C VAL A 250 9.70 -0.09 17.10
N ARG A 251 10.86 0.52 16.88
CA ARG A 251 11.96 0.52 17.84
C ARG A 251 11.51 1.11 19.18
N GLN A 252 10.90 2.30 19.15
CA GLN A 252 10.46 2.98 20.38
C GLN A 252 9.40 2.19 21.15
N ARG A 253 8.44 1.56 20.44
CA ARG A 253 7.38 0.76 21.09
C ARG A 253 7.90 -0.55 21.68
N ARG A 254 9.03 -1.08 21.18
CA ARG A 254 9.67 -2.29 21.75
C ARG A 254 10.45 -1.99 23.01
N ASP A 255 10.95 -0.76 23.15
CA ASP A 255 11.78 -0.33 24.26
C ASP A 255 10.95 0.34 25.40
N SER A 256 9.62 0.45 25.21
CA SER A 256 8.67 1.00 26.17
C SER A 256 7.87 -0.10 26.87
#